data_ed5520500ceb818ebaf9f47177c391a4
#
_entry.id   ed5520500ceb818ebaf9f47177c391a4
#
_cell.length_a   1.000
_cell.length_b   1.000
_cell.length_c   1.000
_cell.angle_alpha   90.00
_cell.angle_beta   90.00
_cell.angle_gamma   90.00
#
_symmetry.space_group_name_H-M   'P 1'
#
loop_
_entity.id
_entity.type
_entity.pdbx_description
1 polymer ?
#
loop_
_entity_poly.entity_id
_entity_poly.type
_entity_poly.pdbx_seq_one_letter_code
_entity_poly.pdbx_strand_id
1 'polypeptide(L)'
;IGHSGISQTVLEELINEIKKYSKIFISSESELPQELEKYKLQINPTEIHNVLYFSSLFIGEGATMASECAILGTPSIYVNSLTAGTLQAQERDGLLNIFQSNKKMIDKAIDILKNNDSKNEQRKRCNEILKNKIDVNLFIEQFVLDYSKNSNPEKELG
;
A
#
# COMPACT_ATOMS: atom_id res chain seq x y z
N ILE A 1 14.06 -6.66 -15.90
CA ILE A 1 15.35 -7.31 -15.66
C ILE A 1 15.72 -7.04 -14.21
N GLY A 2 15.81 -8.10 -13.36
CA GLY A 2 16.42 -8.02 -12.04
C GLY A 2 15.53 -7.57 -10.87
N HIS A 3 14.22 -7.74 -10.95
CA HIS A 3 13.35 -7.53 -9.80
C HIS A 3 13.21 -8.82 -9.01
N SER A 4 13.43 -8.77 -7.70
CA SER A 4 13.16 -9.89 -6.80
C SER A 4 11.97 -9.54 -5.92
N GLY A 5 10.85 -10.19 -6.18
CA GLY A 5 9.69 -10.20 -5.33
C GLY A 5 9.76 -11.31 -4.28
N ILE A 6 8.61 -11.76 -3.79
CA ILE A 6 8.51 -12.85 -2.82
C ILE A 6 8.77 -14.18 -3.55
N SER A 7 9.84 -14.88 -3.17
CA SER A 7 10.09 -16.20 -3.73
C SER A 7 9.03 -17.20 -3.25
N GLN A 8 8.79 -18.26 -4.06
CA GLN A 8 7.78 -19.26 -3.70
C GLN A 8 8.05 -19.87 -2.31
N THR A 9 9.30 -20.19 -1.99
CA THR A 9 9.67 -20.73 -0.69
C THR A 9 9.32 -19.79 0.46
N VAL A 10 9.60 -18.49 0.30
CA VAL A 10 9.28 -17.48 1.32
C VAL A 10 7.77 -17.27 1.41
N LEU A 11 7.04 -17.34 0.30
CA LEU A 11 5.58 -17.26 0.29
C LEU A 11 4.94 -18.42 1.06
N GLU A 12 5.42 -19.64 0.85
CA GLU A 12 4.94 -20.84 1.57
C GLU A 12 5.23 -20.73 3.08
N GLU A 13 6.44 -20.30 3.45
CA GLU A 13 6.80 -20.06 4.85
C GLU A 13 5.91 -18.98 5.47
N LEU A 14 5.74 -17.84 4.79
CA LEU A 14 4.87 -16.75 5.21
C LEU A 14 3.45 -17.25 5.48
N ILE A 15 2.83 -17.95 4.51
CA ILE A 15 1.48 -18.50 4.63
C ILE A 15 1.39 -19.44 5.84
N ASN A 16 2.37 -20.33 6.02
CA ASN A 16 2.38 -21.28 7.11
C ASN A 16 2.44 -20.61 8.48
N GLU A 17 3.12 -19.49 8.58
CA GLU A 17 3.23 -18.74 9.82
C GLU A 17 2.00 -17.87 10.09
N ILE A 18 1.53 -17.08 9.11
CA ILE A 18 0.45 -16.10 9.33
C ILE A 18 -0.95 -16.71 9.37
N LYS A 19 -1.18 -17.90 8.77
CA LYS A 19 -2.48 -18.61 8.83
C LYS A 19 -2.96 -18.93 10.25
N LYS A 20 -2.05 -18.90 11.23
CA LYS A 20 -2.33 -19.10 12.65
C LYS A 20 -3.03 -17.88 13.26
N TYR A 21 -2.93 -16.71 12.65
CA TYR A 21 -3.38 -15.44 13.19
C TYR A 21 -4.48 -14.79 12.35
N SER A 22 -4.57 -15.13 11.06
CA SER A 22 -5.54 -14.50 10.16
C SER A 22 -5.97 -15.43 9.02
N LYS A 23 -7.12 -15.10 8.41
CA LYS A 23 -7.54 -15.66 7.14
C LYS A 23 -6.71 -15.03 6.03
N ILE A 24 -6.29 -15.84 5.07
CA ILE A 24 -5.41 -15.41 3.97
C ILE A 24 -6.20 -15.32 2.68
N PHE A 25 -5.93 -14.27 1.90
CA PHE A 25 -6.38 -14.10 0.53
C PHE A 25 -5.18 -13.73 -0.33
N ILE A 26 -5.10 -14.33 -1.51
CA ILE A 26 -4.03 -14.06 -2.48
C ILE A 26 -4.66 -13.47 -3.75
N SER A 27 -4.22 -12.26 -4.11
CA SER A 27 -4.48 -11.68 -5.43
C SER A 27 -3.24 -11.86 -6.28
N SER A 28 -3.38 -12.43 -7.47
CA SER A 28 -2.29 -12.66 -8.42
C SER A 28 -2.78 -12.44 -9.83
N GLU A 29 -1.96 -11.82 -10.67
CA GLU A 29 -2.19 -11.69 -12.10
C GLU A 29 -1.87 -12.99 -12.85
N SER A 30 -1.02 -13.83 -12.26
CA SER A 30 -0.65 -15.14 -12.80
C SER A 30 -1.48 -16.24 -12.16
N GLU A 31 -1.50 -17.41 -12.81
CA GLU A 31 -2.07 -18.62 -12.21
C GLU A 31 -1.32 -18.98 -10.93
N LEU A 32 -2.08 -19.30 -9.90
CA LEU A 32 -1.50 -19.75 -8.64
C LEU A 32 -1.15 -21.25 -8.71
N PRO A 33 -0.09 -21.69 -8.03
CA PRO A 33 0.13 -23.11 -7.78
C PRO A 33 -1.11 -23.76 -7.15
N GLN A 34 -1.36 -25.03 -7.50
CA GLN A 34 -2.58 -25.76 -7.08
C GLN A 34 -2.79 -25.72 -5.55
N GLU A 35 -1.72 -25.78 -4.78
CA GLU A 35 -1.76 -25.74 -3.32
C GLU A 35 -2.23 -24.39 -2.76
N LEU A 36 -2.09 -23.32 -3.55
CA LEU A 36 -2.43 -21.94 -3.17
C LEU A 36 -3.79 -21.48 -3.72
N GLU A 37 -4.39 -22.21 -4.66
CA GLU A 37 -5.70 -21.86 -5.26
C GLU A 37 -6.81 -21.68 -4.20
N LYS A 38 -6.75 -22.40 -3.08
CA LYS A 38 -7.69 -22.26 -1.95
C LYS A 38 -7.65 -20.88 -1.26
N TYR A 39 -6.59 -20.11 -1.49
CA TYR A 39 -6.44 -18.75 -0.96
C TYR A 39 -6.77 -17.67 -1.98
N LYS A 40 -7.06 -18.05 -3.21
CA LYS A 40 -7.33 -17.10 -4.30
C LYS A 40 -8.46 -16.14 -3.95
N LEU A 41 -8.17 -14.86 -4.05
CA LEU A 41 -9.17 -13.82 -3.89
C LEU A 41 -10.09 -13.78 -5.13
N GLN A 42 -11.38 -14.02 -4.91
CA GLN A 42 -12.39 -13.99 -5.96
C GLN A 42 -13.35 -12.83 -5.67
N ILE A 43 -13.06 -11.68 -6.27
CA ILE A 43 -13.88 -10.47 -6.14
C ILE A 43 -13.96 -9.73 -7.48
N ASN A 44 -14.93 -8.84 -7.61
CA ASN A 44 -14.89 -7.87 -8.69
C ASN A 44 -13.68 -6.93 -8.44
N PRO A 45 -12.83 -6.64 -9.45
CA PRO A 45 -11.70 -5.72 -9.30
C PRO A 45 -12.06 -4.35 -8.70
N THR A 46 -13.27 -3.86 -8.93
CA THR A 46 -13.77 -2.60 -8.36
C THR A 46 -13.91 -2.63 -6.83
N GLU A 47 -13.96 -3.81 -6.23
CA GLU A 47 -14.08 -4.00 -4.78
C GLU A 47 -12.74 -4.10 -4.05
N ILE A 48 -11.62 -4.00 -4.77
CA ILE A 48 -10.29 -4.22 -4.17
C ILE A 48 -10.02 -3.26 -3.00
N HIS A 49 -10.40 -2.00 -3.11
CA HIS A 49 -10.17 -1.01 -2.05
C HIS A 49 -10.98 -1.33 -0.78
N ASN A 50 -12.17 -1.92 -0.91
CA ASN A 50 -12.95 -2.41 0.23
C ASN A 50 -12.21 -3.56 0.93
N VAL A 51 -11.69 -4.52 0.16
CA VAL A 51 -10.90 -5.62 0.72
C VAL A 51 -9.67 -5.09 1.45
N LEU A 52 -8.92 -4.19 0.84
CA LEU A 52 -7.74 -3.57 1.44
C LEU A 52 -8.10 -2.81 2.73
N TYR A 53 -9.16 -2.01 2.71
CA TYR A 53 -9.62 -1.26 3.87
C TYR A 53 -10.00 -2.15 5.06
N PHE A 54 -10.63 -3.31 4.81
CA PHE A 54 -11.04 -4.23 5.87
C PHE A 54 -9.95 -5.24 6.25
N SER A 55 -8.88 -5.37 5.48
CA SER A 55 -7.76 -6.25 5.81
C SER A 55 -7.04 -5.84 7.10
N SER A 56 -6.52 -6.81 7.84
CA SER A 56 -5.69 -6.58 9.03
C SER A 56 -4.24 -6.23 8.65
N LEU A 57 -3.78 -6.74 7.50
CA LEU A 57 -2.45 -6.54 6.98
C LEU A 57 -2.47 -6.76 5.46
N PHE A 58 -1.76 -5.92 4.72
CA PHE A 58 -1.39 -6.13 3.33
C PHE A 58 0.09 -6.50 3.22
N ILE A 59 0.40 -7.51 2.40
CA ILE A 59 1.78 -7.86 2.03
C ILE A 59 1.80 -8.03 0.52
N GLY A 60 2.66 -7.31 -0.19
CA GLY A 60 2.69 -7.41 -1.64
C GLY A 60 3.87 -6.72 -2.30
N GLU A 61 4.04 -7.01 -3.59
CA GLU A 61 5.13 -6.51 -4.43
C GLU A 61 4.74 -5.27 -5.25
N GLY A 62 3.44 -4.97 -5.32
CA GLY A 62 2.92 -3.83 -6.07
C GLY A 62 3.03 -2.53 -5.27
N ALA A 63 3.84 -1.59 -5.76
CA ALA A 63 4.07 -0.30 -5.12
C ALA A 63 2.78 0.53 -4.94
N THR A 64 1.94 0.55 -5.97
CA THR A 64 0.66 1.30 -5.96
C THR A 64 -0.26 0.75 -4.87
N MET A 65 -0.49 -0.56 -4.86
CA MET A 65 -1.37 -1.20 -3.90
C MET A 65 -0.87 -1.06 -2.44
N ALA A 66 0.45 -1.17 -2.23
CA ALA A 66 1.07 -0.94 -0.92
C ALA A 66 0.84 0.51 -0.44
N SER A 67 1.01 1.49 -1.34
CA SER A 67 0.78 2.90 -1.06
C SER A 67 -0.70 3.20 -0.76
N GLU A 68 -1.61 2.63 -1.53
CA GLU A 68 -3.06 2.75 -1.31
C GLU A 68 -3.48 2.17 0.05
N CYS A 69 -2.98 0.98 0.41
CA CYS A 69 -3.19 0.40 1.74
C CYS A 69 -2.73 1.32 2.86
N ALA A 70 -1.54 1.91 2.72
CA ALA A 70 -0.99 2.83 3.71
C ALA A 70 -1.93 4.03 3.95
N ILE A 71 -2.48 4.60 2.87
CA ILE A 71 -3.41 5.75 2.94
C ILE A 71 -4.80 5.33 3.42
N LEU A 72 -5.24 4.11 3.16
CA LEU A 72 -6.46 3.55 3.73
C LEU A 72 -6.36 3.25 5.23
N GLY A 73 -5.18 3.42 5.82
CA GLY A 73 -4.91 3.12 7.23
C GLY A 73 -4.88 1.61 7.53
N THR A 74 -4.49 0.82 6.54
CA THR A 74 -4.26 -0.61 6.70
C THR A 74 -2.76 -0.86 6.82
N PRO A 75 -2.29 -1.58 7.86
CA PRO A 75 -0.91 -1.97 7.98
C PRO A 75 -0.40 -2.60 6.69
N SER A 76 0.75 -2.17 6.19
CA SER A 76 1.24 -2.53 4.87
C SER A 76 2.72 -2.90 4.89
N ILE A 77 3.04 -4.02 4.24
CA ILE A 77 4.41 -4.47 3.97
C ILE A 77 4.60 -4.54 2.46
N TYR A 78 5.48 -3.69 1.95
CA TYR A 78 5.94 -3.73 0.57
C TYR A 78 7.20 -4.58 0.46
N VAL A 79 7.20 -5.54 -0.45
CA VAL A 79 8.29 -6.51 -0.61
C VAL A 79 8.82 -6.45 -2.03
N ASN A 80 9.87 -5.69 -2.25
CA ASN A 80 10.53 -5.60 -3.56
C ASN A 80 11.93 -4.99 -3.41
N SER A 81 12.82 -5.29 -4.35
CA SER A 81 14.11 -4.61 -4.48
C SER A 81 14.00 -3.21 -5.09
N LEU A 82 12.88 -2.90 -5.76
CA LEU A 82 12.58 -1.56 -6.27
C LEU A 82 12.03 -0.66 -5.17
N THR A 83 12.48 0.57 -5.16
CA THR A 83 11.96 1.61 -4.29
C THR A 83 11.46 2.80 -5.12
N ALA A 84 10.37 3.41 -4.69
CA ALA A 84 9.86 4.66 -5.23
C ALA A 84 9.87 5.73 -4.15
N GLY A 85 10.09 6.99 -4.52
CA GLY A 85 10.18 8.09 -3.56
C GLY A 85 8.93 8.24 -2.68
N THR A 86 7.76 7.94 -3.21
CA THR A 86 6.48 7.92 -2.47
C THR A 86 6.46 6.86 -1.38
N LEU A 87 6.93 5.63 -1.67
CA LEU A 87 7.01 4.55 -0.69
C LEU A 87 8.01 4.88 0.42
N GLN A 88 9.17 5.43 0.06
CA GLN A 88 10.17 5.86 1.04
C GLN A 88 9.65 6.98 1.95
N ALA A 89 8.85 7.92 1.41
CA ALA A 89 8.20 8.95 2.19
C ALA A 89 7.18 8.33 3.16
N GLN A 90 6.34 7.42 2.69
CA GLN A 90 5.35 6.73 3.52
C GLN A 90 6.01 5.83 4.59
N GLU A 91 7.16 5.23 4.29
CA GLU A 91 7.93 4.46 5.28
C GLU A 91 8.51 5.38 6.37
N ARG A 92 9.09 6.53 6.01
CA ARG A 92 9.55 7.55 6.98
C ARG A 92 8.42 8.06 7.85
N ASP A 93 7.23 8.22 7.26
CA ASP A 93 6.01 8.61 7.96
C ASP A 93 5.43 7.46 8.81
N GLY A 94 6.02 6.25 8.74
CA GLY A 94 5.57 5.05 9.45
C GLY A 94 4.24 4.48 8.98
N LEU A 95 3.84 4.79 7.72
CA LEU A 95 2.59 4.31 7.13
C LEU A 95 2.73 2.93 6.48
N LEU A 96 3.93 2.53 6.08
CA LEU A 96 4.22 1.18 5.58
C LEU A 96 5.62 0.74 5.98
N ASN A 97 5.93 -0.52 5.72
CA ASN A 97 7.25 -1.09 5.93
C ASN A 97 7.77 -1.64 4.61
N ILE A 98 9.04 -1.37 4.29
CA ILE A 98 9.70 -1.87 3.08
C ILE A 98 10.65 -3.01 3.47
N PHE A 99 10.50 -4.16 2.82
CA PHE A 99 11.38 -5.31 3.02
C PHE A 99 11.83 -5.90 1.70
N GLN A 100 12.97 -6.55 1.75
CA GLN A 100 13.29 -7.60 0.79
C GLN A 100 12.63 -8.91 1.25
N SER A 101 12.41 -9.85 0.31
CA SER A 101 11.83 -11.15 0.63
C SER A 101 12.75 -11.96 1.56
N ASN A 102 12.50 -11.93 2.86
CA ASN A 102 13.31 -12.62 3.87
C ASN A 102 12.53 -12.84 5.18
N LYS A 103 13.18 -13.53 6.12
CA LYS A 103 12.60 -13.87 7.42
C LYS A 103 12.18 -12.66 8.24
N LYS A 104 12.90 -11.54 8.16
CA LYS A 104 12.53 -10.31 8.90
C LYS A 104 11.18 -9.76 8.48
N MET A 105 10.80 -9.93 7.22
CA MET A 105 9.47 -9.57 6.72
C MET A 105 8.40 -10.45 7.38
N ILE A 106 8.64 -11.75 7.51
CA ILE A 106 7.71 -12.69 8.16
C ILE A 106 7.56 -12.36 9.64
N ASP A 107 8.65 -12.11 10.35
CA ASP A 107 8.63 -11.72 11.76
C ASP A 107 7.80 -10.43 11.94
N LYS A 108 8.01 -9.43 11.08
CA LYS A 108 7.22 -8.18 11.10
C LYS A 108 5.73 -8.41 10.84
N ALA A 109 5.39 -9.29 9.91
CA ALA A 109 4.00 -9.63 9.62
C ALA A 109 3.32 -10.27 10.84
N ILE A 110 4.02 -11.18 11.52
CA ILE A 110 3.54 -11.81 12.76
C ILE A 110 3.35 -10.78 13.87
N ASP A 111 4.29 -9.86 14.05
CA ASP A 111 4.19 -8.80 15.07
C ASP A 111 2.95 -7.92 14.84
N ILE A 112 2.71 -7.51 13.59
CA ILE A 112 1.53 -6.73 13.23
C ILE A 112 0.23 -7.50 13.53
N LEU A 113 0.17 -8.79 13.13
CA LEU A 113 -1.03 -9.60 13.29
C LEU A 113 -1.30 -9.99 14.76
N LYS A 114 -0.28 -10.05 15.60
CA LYS A 114 -0.43 -10.29 17.05
C LYS A 114 -0.89 -9.06 17.81
N ASN A 115 -0.60 -7.87 17.30
CA ASN A 115 -1.05 -6.63 17.92
C ASN A 115 -2.49 -6.30 17.50
N ASN A 116 -3.44 -6.58 18.35
CA ASN A 116 -4.87 -6.34 18.09
C ASN A 116 -5.20 -4.86 17.83
N ASP A 117 -4.33 -3.93 18.22
CA ASP A 117 -4.53 -2.50 18.03
C ASP A 117 -3.78 -1.92 16.82
N SER A 118 -2.97 -2.72 16.15
CA SER A 118 -2.10 -2.29 15.05
C SER A 118 -2.83 -1.50 13.97
N LYS A 119 -4.05 -1.92 13.63
CA LYS A 119 -4.89 -1.26 12.63
C LYS A 119 -5.41 0.11 13.10
N ASN A 120 -5.81 0.21 14.36
CA ASN A 120 -6.26 1.48 14.93
C ASN A 120 -5.10 2.47 15.06
N GLU A 121 -3.93 2.00 15.47
CA GLU A 121 -2.70 2.79 15.52
C GLU A 121 -2.33 3.32 14.12
N GLN A 122 -2.40 2.44 13.11
CA GLN A 122 -2.14 2.81 11.71
C GLN A 122 -3.11 3.87 11.20
N ARG A 123 -4.41 3.72 11.48
CA ARG A 123 -5.44 4.70 11.10
C ARG A 123 -5.25 6.05 11.78
N LYS A 124 -4.93 6.07 13.06
CA LYS A 124 -4.63 7.31 13.79
C LYS A 124 -3.45 8.03 13.15
N ARG A 125 -2.35 7.32 12.91
CA ARG A 125 -1.15 7.87 12.26
C ARG A 125 -1.46 8.42 10.86
N CYS A 126 -2.17 7.67 10.05
CA CYS A 126 -2.60 8.11 8.73
C CYS A 126 -3.41 9.42 8.81
N ASN A 127 -4.41 9.47 9.68
CA ASN A 127 -5.23 10.66 9.87
C ASN A 127 -4.43 11.89 10.32
N GLU A 128 -3.44 11.71 11.20
CA GLU A 128 -2.56 12.79 11.64
C GLU A 128 -1.71 13.34 10.50
N ILE A 129 -1.17 12.46 9.66
CA ILE A 129 -0.37 12.86 8.50
C ILE A 129 -1.23 13.58 7.48
N LEU A 130 -2.43 13.06 7.18
CA LEU A 130 -3.35 13.63 6.19
C LEU A 130 -3.83 15.05 6.57
N LYS A 131 -3.96 15.37 7.86
CA LYS A 131 -4.31 16.72 8.31
C LYS A 131 -3.34 17.80 7.84
N ASN A 132 -2.08 17.42 7.59
CA ASN A 132 -1.03 18.35 7.16
C ASN A 132 -0.80 18.30 5.64
N LYS A 133 -1.61 17.56 4.88
CA LYS A 133 -1.53 17.49 3.41
C LYS A 133 -2.55 18.44 2.79
N ILE A 134 -2.18 18.98 1.63
CA ILE A 134 -3.11 19.82 0.84
C ILE A 134 -4.05 18.93 0.01
N ASP A 135 -5.22 19.44 -0.29
CA ASP A 135 -6.07 18.87 -1.33
C ASP A 135 -5.47 19.22 -2.70
N VAL A 136 -4.89 18.23 -3.35
CA VAL A 136 -4.19 18.40 -4.63
C VAL A 136 -5.15 18.79 -5.75
N ASN A 137 -6.39 18.28 -5.74
CA ASN A 137 -7.38 18.62 -6.76
C ASN A 137 -7.77 20.10 -6.64
N LEU A 138 -8.05 20.55 -5.43
CA LEU A 138 -8.35 21.97 -5.17
C LEU A 138 -7.16 22.88 -5.52
N PHE A 139 -5.95 22.44 -5.19
CA PHE A 139 -4.73 23.18 -5.54
C PHE A 139 -4.57 23.31 -7.06
N ILE A 140 -4.74 22.22 -7.82
CA ILE A 140 -4.63 22.24 -9.28
C ILE A 140 -5.71 23.13 -9.89
N GLU A 141 -6.96 23.02 -9.42
CA GLU A 141 -8.06 23.86 -9.88
C GLU A 141 -7.74 25.33 -9.68
N GLN A 142 -7.35 25.74 -8.49
CA GLN A 142 -6.99 27.11 -8.17
C GLN A 142 -5.81 27.60 -9.00
N PHE A 143 -4.76 26.78 -9.14
CA PHE A 143 -3.58 27.11 -9.95
C PHE A 143 -3.95 27.39 -11.41
N VAL A 144 -4.78 26.55 -12.03
CA VAL A 144 -5.23 26.73 -13.42
C VAL A 144 -6.08 28.00 -13.58
N LEU A 145 -6.99 28.25 -12.64
CA LEU A 145 -7.85 29.43 -12.68
C LEU A 145 -7.04 30.71 -12.49
N ASP A 146 -6.08 30.73 -11.60
CA ASP A 146 -5.24 31.90 -11.35
C ASP A 146 -4.25 32.15 -12.51
N TYR A 147 -3.72 31.07 -13.10
CA TYR A 147 -2.88 31.17 -14.30
C TYR A 147 -3.66 31.79 -15.47
N SER A 148 -4.91 31.34 -15.70
CA SER A 148 -5.75 31.87 -16.77
C SER A 148 -6.09 33.37 -16.60
N LYS A 149 -6.26 33.85 -15.37
CA LYS A 149 -6.51 35.26 -15.07
C LYS A 149 -5.28 36.14 -15.26
N ASN A 150 -4.09 35.60 -14.95
CA ASN A 150 -2.83 36.35 -15.04
C ASN A 150 -2.19 36.29 -16.42
N SER A 151 -2.59 35.35 -17.28
CA SER A 151 -2.05 35.12 -18.63
C SER A 151 -2.92 35.80 -19.71
N ASN A 152 -3.61 36.91 -19.39
CA ASN A 152 -4.40 37.64 -20.39
C ASN A 152 -3.45 38.47 -21.26
N PRO A 153 -3.20 38.10 -22.55
CA PRO A 153 -2.20 38.72 -23.42
C PRO A 153 -2.55 40.17 -23.83
N GLU A 154 -3.76 40.66 -23.46
CA GLU A 154 -4.18 42.02 -23.77
C GLU A 154 -3.56 43.12 -22.88
N LYS A 155 -2.80 42.73 -21.83
CA LYS A 155 -2.13 43.72 -20.96
C LYS A 155 -0.69 44.12 -21.39
N GLU A 156 -0.14 43.44 -22.38
CA GLU A 156 1.22 43.74 -22.89
C GLU A 156 1.26 44.60 -24.17
N LEU A 157 0.10 45.07 -24.64
CA LEU A 157 0.00 45.94 -25.84
C LEU A 157 -0.61 47.33 -25.54
N GLY A 158 -0.30 47.85 -24.36
CA GLY A 158 -0.64 49.21 -23.98
C GLY A 158 0.56 50.07 -23.70
#